data_f6aa53b98033c971dc922482a35ff5f5
#
_entry.id   f6aa53b98033c971dc922482a35ff5f5
#
_cell.length_a   1.000
_cell.length_b   1.000
_cell.length_c   1.000
_cell.angle_alpha   90.00
_cell.angle_beta   90.00
_cell.angle_gamma   90.00
#
_symmetry.space_group_name_H-M   'P 1'
#
loop_
_entity.id
_entity.type
_entity.pdbx_description
1 polymer ?
#
loop_
_entity_poly.entity_id
_entity_poly.type
_entity_poly.pdbx_seq_one_letter_code
_entity_poly.pdbx_strand_id
1 'polypeptide(L)'
;MTADEDQSLSDQHTFHGDPGGNDDSPQSLGDQPTFGDASSGGEAVFDDGMEVIDLDARYKTEGVLGKGGMGEVLLATDMRLERKVAIKRMLGDAAKSRTAVSRFLTEAKSIAALNHPNIVQIYDYGRAADGPFLIMEWKAAVCWISAVKELWIWKRPSI
;
A
#
# COMPACT_ATOMS: atom_id res chain seq x y z
N MET A 1 20.29 25.37 58.77
CA MET A 1 19.25 26.39 58.62
C MET A 1 18.31 25.84 57.58
N THR A 2 17.36 25.28 58.08
CA THR A 2 15.90 25.33 58.05
C THR A 2 15.32 24.59 56.85
N ALA A 3 14.77 23.38 57.05
CA ALA A 3 13.42 23.08 57.54
C ALA A 3 12.37 23.70 56.60
N ASP A 4 11.41 23.00 56.03
CA ASP A 4 10.24 22.36 56.64
C ASP A 4 9.41 21.73 55.55
N GLU A 5 8.91 20.53 55.85
CA GLU A 5 7.52 20.12 56.06
C GLU A 5 6.66 19.97 54.79
N ASP A 6 6.31 18.76 54.42
CA ASP A 6 5.19 17.92 54.89
C ASP A 6 3.82 18.54 54.58
N GLN A 7 3.03 17.84 53.74
CA GLN A 7 1.63 17.55 54.02
C GLN A 7 0.97 16.59 53.02
N SER A 8 0.83 15.40 53.55
CA SER A 8 -0.19 14.39 53.27
C SER A 8 -1.60 14.97 53.11
N LEU A 9 -2.34 14.53 52.14
CA LEU A 9 -3.80 14.43 52.21
C LEU A 9 -4.30 13.27 51.36
N SER A 10 -4.59 12.20 52.08
CA SER A 10 -5.45 11.10 51.73
C SER A 10 -6.89 11.56 51.55
N ASP A 11 -7.52 11.24 50.43
CA ASP A 11 -8.98 11.21 50.33
C ASP A 11 -9.41 9.85 49.79
N GLN A 12 -9.90 9.07 50.77
CA GLN A 12 -10.66 7.88 50.53
C GLN A 12 -12.09 8.24 50.12
N HIS A 13 -12.49 7.91 48.92
CA HIS A 13 -13.91 7.84 48.56
C HIS A 13 -14.35 6.38 48.56
N THR A 14 -14.98 6.04 49.69
CA THR A 14 -15.83 4.86 49.85
C THR A 14 -17.02 4.94 48.91
N PHE A 15 -17.12 4.02 47.97
CA PHE A 15 -18.33 3.85 47.17
C PHE A 15 -19.20 2.78 47.83
N HIS A 16 -20.35 3.25 48.27
CA HIS A 16 -21.43 2.42 48.86
C HIS A 16 -22.08 1.58 47.77
N GLY A 17 -22.19 0.31 48.01
CA GLY A 17 -22.94 -0.61 47.19
C GLY A 17 -24.46 -0.44 47.40
N ASP A 18 -25.16 -0.64 46.33
CA ASP A 18 -26.61 -0.90 46.37
C ASP A 18 -26.91 -2.20 45.66
N PRO A 19 -27.50 -3.17 46.33
CA PRO A 19 -27.92 -4.42 45.72
C PRO A 19 -29.41 -4.38 45.41
N GLY A 20 -29.79 -4.65 44.18
CA GLY A 20 -31.18 -4.93 43.91
C GLY A 20 -31.62 -4.76 42.46
N GLY A 21 -31.97 -5.86 41.84
CA GLY A 21 -32.75 -5.84 40.63
C GLY A 21 -32.43 -6.99 39.65
N ASN A 22 -32.83 -8.21 40.06
CA ASN A 22 -33.10 -9.29 39.12
C ASN A 22 -34.26 -8.89 38.23
N ASP A 23 -34.05 -8.84 36.94
CA ASP A 23 -35.14 -8.93 35.99
C ASP A 23 -34.76 -9.97 34.92
N ASP A 24 -35.18 -11.18 35.20
CA ASP A 24 -35.23 -12.30 34.28
C ASP A 24 -36.36 -12.04 33.28
N SER A 25 -36.03 -11.65 32.09
CA SER A 25 -36.93 -11.73 30.96
C SER A 25 -36.16 -12.24 29.74
N PRO A 26 -36.56 -13.39 29.15
CA PRO A 26 -35.94 -13.93 27.96
C PRO A 26 -36.39 -13.08 26.75
N GLN A 27 -35.52 -12.23 26.25
CA GLN A 27 -35.76 -11.53 25.01
C GLN A 27 -35.34 -12.43 23.83
N SER A 28 -36.38 -12.88 23.18
CA SER A 28 -36.58 -13.15 21.75
C SER A 28 -35.32 -13.22 20.87
N LEU A 29 -35.00 -14.47 20.50
CA LEU A 29 -34.25 -14.79 19.30
C LEU A 29 -35.03 -14.34 18.06
N GLY A 30 -34.68 -13.19 17.52
CA GLY A 30 -35.25 -12.68 16.29
C GLY A 30 -34.27 -11.74 15.62
N ASP A 31 -33.90 -12.13 14.41
CA ASP A 31 -33.10 -11.40 13.43
C ASP A 31 -31.57 -11.53 13.53
N GLN A 32 -31.11 -12.70 13.15
CA GLN A 32 -29.82 -12.81 12.49
C GLN A 32 -29.98 -12.27 11.06
N PRO A 33 -29.19 -11.28 10.60
CA PRO A 33 -29.14 -10.97 9.20
C PRO A 33 -28.57 -12.19 8.46
N THR A 34 -29.42 -12.83 7.67
CA THR A 34 -29.00 -13.80 6.68
C THR A 34 -27.99 -13.12 5.78
N PHE A 35 -26.73 -13.55 5.85
CA PHE A 35 -25.74 -13.22 4.84
C PHE A 35 -26.24 -13.82 3.53
N GLY A 36 -26.87 -12.97 2.73
CA GLY A 36 -27.22 -13.29 1.37
C GLY A 36 -25.97 -13.72 0.63
N ASP A 37 -26.05 -14.89 0.06
CA ASP A 37 -25.16 -15.43 -0.95
C ASP A 37 -25.03 -14.40 -2.07
N ALA A 38 -23.97 -13.61 -2.03
CA ALA A 38 -23.55 -12.73 -3.10
C ALA A 38 -22.45 -13.42 -3.90
N SER A 39 -22.83 -14.50 -4.57
CA SER A 39 -22.08 -15.02 -5.71
C SER A 39 -22.37 -14.15 -6.93
N SER A 40 -21.87 -12.93 -6.92
CA SER A 40 -21.59 -12.16 -8.13
C SER A 40 -20.11 -11.87 -8.11
N GLY A 41 -19.38 -12.51 -9.03
CA GLY A 41 -17.96 -12.28 -9.27
C GLY A 41 -17.72 -10.85 -9.75
N GLY A 42 -17.84 -9.90 -8.83
CA GLY A 42 -17.32 -8.56 -9.00
C GLY A 42 -15.84 -8.62 -8.62
N GLU A 43 -14.97 -8.36 -9.58
CA GLU A 43 -13.59 -8.02 -9.27
C GLU A 43 -13.61 -6.96 -8.19
N ALA A 44 -13.03 -7.28 -7.04
CA ALA A 44 -12.93 -6.34 -5.93
C ALA A 44 -12.09 -5.15 -6.42
N VAL A 45 -12.77 -4.11 -6.86
CA VAL A 45 -12.15 -2.83 -7.19
C VAL A 45 -11.65 -2.29 -5.85
N PHE A 46 -10.37 -2.45 -5.59
CA PHE A 46 -9.74 -1.81 -4.46
C PHE A 46 -9.73 -0.31 -4.73
N ASP A 47 -10.57 0.42 -4.04
CA ASP A 47 -10.48 1.88 -4.01
C ASP A 47 -9.24 2.25 -3.17
N ASP A 48 -8.11 2.37 -3.85
CA ASP A 48 -6.85 2.83 -3.29
C ASP A 48 -6.67 4.34 -3.50
N GLY A 49 -7.72 5.02 -3.97
CA GLY A 49 -7.71 6.45 -4.27
C GLY A 49 -6.80 6.83 -5.44
N MET A 50 -6.33 5.86 -6.21
CA MET A 50 -5.51 6.12 -7.39
C MET A 50 -6.40 6.34 -8.62
N GLU A 51 -6.09 7.39 -9.37
CA GLU A 51 -6.70 7.61 -10.67
C GLU A 51 -6.31 6.49 -11.64
N VAL A 52 -7.30 5.94 -12.33
CA VAL A 52 -7.07 4.96 -13.40
C VAL A 52 -6.73 5.73 -14.68
N ILE A 53 -5.51 5.53 -15.16
CA ILE A 53 -5.05 6.18 -16.38
C ILE A 53 -4.76 5.18 -17.48
N ASP A 54 -4.97 5.61 -18.71
CA ASP A 54 -4.52 4.88 -19.89
C ASP A 54 -3.03 5.16 -20.13
N LEU A 55 -2.20 4.16 -19.80
CA LEU A 55 -0.76 4.26 -19.98
C LEU A 55 -0.38 4.44 -21.44
N ASP A 56 -1.04 3.75 -22.35
CA ASP A 56 -0.69 3.75 -23.78
C ASP A 56 -1.03 5.08 -24.45
N ALA A 57 -1.98 5.85 -23.92
CA ALA A 57 -2.29 7.20 -24.37
C ALA A 57 -1.17 8.20 -24.10
N ARG A 58 -0.33 7.95 -23.08
CA ARG A 58 0.75 8.88 -22.68
C ARG A 58 2.15 8.32 -22.91
N TYR A 59 2.34 7.03 -22.75
CA TYR A 59 3.66 6.40 -22.78
C TYR A 59 3.77 5.40 -23.92
N LYS A 60 4.68 5.68 -24.86
CA LYS A 60 4.99 4.76 -25.96
C LYS A 60 5.99 3.74 -25.47
N THR A 61 5.55 2.49 -25.28
CA THR A 61 6.41 1.36 -24.90
C THR A 61 7.39 1.03 -26.02
N GLU A 62 8.67 0.86 -25.66
CA GLU A 62 9.75 0.53 -26.60
C GLU A 62 10.30 -0.86 -26.37
N GLY A 63 10.24 -1.40 -25.16
CA GLY A 63 10.72 -2.73 -24.86
C GLY A 63 10.61 -3.10 -23.38
N VAL A 64 10.85 -4.37 -23.09
CA VAL A 64 10.85 -4.91 -21.73
C VAL A 64 12.27 -4.89 -21.18
N LEU A 65 12.48 -4.20 -20.07
CA LEU A 65 13.77 -4.14 -19.36
C LEU A 65 13.95 -5.32 -18.40
N GLY A 66 12.85 -5.81 -17.85
CA GLY A 66 12.85 -6.95 -16.94
C GLY A 66 11.44 -7.46 -16.68
N LYS A 67 11.32 -8.75 -16.39
CA LYS A 67 10.07 -9.42 -16.05
C LYS A 67 10.29 -10.39 -14.90
N GLY A 68 9.31 -10.47 -13.98
CA GLY A 68 9.36 -11.36 -12.82
C GLY A 68 7.98 -11.74 -12.32
N GLY A 69 7.93 -12.46 -11.20
CA GLY A 69 6.68 -13.01 -10.65
C GLY A 69 5.64 -11.96 -10.22
N MET A 70 6.05 -10.72 -9.95
CA MET A 70 5.15 -9.65 -9.52
C MET A 70 4.78 -8.66 -10.63
N GLY A 71 5.38 -8.78 -11.83
CA GLY A 71 5.12 -7.84 -12.92
C GLY A 71 6.32 -7.64 -13.84
N GLU A 72 6.44 -6.47 -14.42
CA GLU A 72 7.48 -6.16 -15.39
C GLU A 72 7.96 -4.71 -15.29
N VAL A 73 9.12 -4.44 -15.89
CA VAL A 73 9.66 -3.10 -16.08
C VAL A 73 9.83 -2.86 -17.57
N LEU A 74 9.22 -1.80 -18.05
CA LEU A 74 9.23 -1.41 -19.46
C LEU A 74 10.12 -0.17 -19.66
N LEU A 75 10.78 -0.10 -20.80
CA LEU A 75 11.31 1.14 -21.35
C LEU A 75 10.20 1.80 -22.16
N ALA A 76 9.95 3.06 -21.91
CA ALA A 76 8.95 3.83 -22.65
C ALA A 76 9.41 5.27 -22.87
N THR A 77 8.76 5.95 -23.82
CA THR A 77 8.88 7.38 -24.04
C THR A 77 7.62 8.06 -23.51
N ASP A 78 7.75 9.00 -22.58
CA ASP A 78 6.70 9.95 -22.21
C ASP A 78 6.47 10.90 -23.39
N MET A 79 5.36 10.73 -24.09
CA MET A 79 5.01 11.50 -25.30
C MET A 79 4.71 12.96 -25.02
N ARG A 80 4.40 13.32 -23.76
CA ARG A 80 4.12 14.72 -23.37
C ARG A 80 5.39 15.50 -23.04
N LEU A 81 6.38 14.80 -22.45
CA LEU A 81 7.63 15.40 -22.01
C LEU A 81 8.82 15.01 -22.90
N GLU A 82 8.58 14.22 -23.95
CA GLU A 82 9.57 13.76 -24.94
C GLU A 82 10.84 13.17 -24.30
N ARG A 83 10.66 12.40 -23.22
CA ARG A 83 11.77 11.80 -22.49
C ARG A 83 11.59 10.31 -22.27
N LYS A 84 12.71 9.59 -22.14
CA LYS A 84 12.72 8.18 -21.75
C LYS A 84 12.39 8.02 -20.27
N VAL A 85 11.56 7.04 -19.98
CA VAL A 85 11.17 6.65 -18.64
C VAL A 85 11.21 5.13 -18.49
N ALA A 86 11.32 4.65 -17.27
CA ALA A 86 11.09 3.26 -16.94
C ALA A 86 9.72 3.15 -16.25
N ILE A 87 8.89 2.20 -16.70
CA ILE A 87 7.58 1.94 -16.15
C ILE A 87 7.62 0.58 -15.45
N LYS A 88 7.50 0.56 -14.13
CA LYS A 88 7.35 -0.67 -13.35
C LYS A 88 5.88 -0.94 -13.14
N ARG A 89 5.37 -2.07 -13.62
CA ARG A 89 3.96 -2.49 -13.54
C ARG A 89 3.84 -3.74 -12.68
N MET A 90 2.83 -3.78 -11.82
CA MET A 90 2.40 -5.02 -11.19
C MET A 90 1.37 -5.72 -12.08
N LEU A 91 1.48 -7.03 -12.21
CA LEU A 91 0.61 -7.83 -13.08
C LEU A 91 0.08 -9.07 -12.34
N GLY A 92 -0.99 -9.63 -12.87
CA GLY A 92 -1.55 -10.90 -12.41
C GLY A 92 -1.99 -10.86 -10.93
N ASP A 93 -1.72 -11.92 -10.19
CA ASP A 93 -2.16 -12.08 -8.79
C ASP A 93 -1.51 -11.05 -7.85
N ALA A 94 -0.30 -10.57 -8.16
CA ALA A 94 0.34 -9.51 -7.38
C ALA A 94 -0.45 -8.20 -7.45
N ALA A 95 -0.99 -7.84 -8.61
CA ALA A 95 -1.81 -6.65 -8.81
C ALA A 95 -3.18 -6.74 -8.10
N LYS A 96 -3.66 -7.96 -7.83
CA LYS A 96 -4.91 -8.24 -7.11
C LYS A 96 -4.71 -8.32 -5.59
N SER A 97 -3.48 -8.50 -5.13
CA SER A 97 -3.15 -8.61 -3.70
C SER A 97 -3.05 -7.23 -3.05
N ARG A 98 -4.01 -6.90 -2.17
CA ARG A 98 -4.01 -5.65 -1.40
C ARG A 98 -2.70 -5.41 -0.64
N THR A 99 -2.16 -6.46 -0.03
CA THR A 99 -0.91 -6.41 0.71
C THR A 99 0.28 -6.14 -0.22
N ALA A 100 0.33 -6.78 -1.40
CA ALA A 100 1.39 -6.58 -2.36
C ALA A 100 1.36 -5.16 -2.95
N VAL A 101 0.17 -4.66 -3.30
CA VAL A 101 -0.04 -3.29 -3.78
C VAL A 101 0.35 -2.26 -2.73
N SER A 102 -0.08 -2.43 -1.48
CA SER A 102 0.28 -1.52 -0.38
C SER A 102 1.80 -1.45 -0.16
N ARG A 103 2.48 -2.59 -0.19
CA ARG A 103 3.95 -2.64 -0.09
C ARG A 103 4.63 -1.93 -1.26
N PHE A 104 4.17 -2.18 -2.47
CA PHE A 104 4.68 -1.55 -3.69
C PHE A 104 4.60 -0.03 -3.62
N LEU A 105 3.47 0.52 -3.16
CA LEU A 105 3.28 1.96 -3.02
C LEU A 105 4.08 2.54 -1.85
N THR A 106 4.19 1.83 -0.73
CA THR A 106 4.99 2.26 0.42
C THR A 106 6.47 2.34 0.06
N GLU A 107 6.97 1.34 -0.67
CA GLU A 107 8.34 1.32 -1.17
C GLU A 107 8.60 2.48 -2.14
N ALA A 108 7.67 2.71 -3.08
CA ALA A 108 7.74 3.83 -4.00
C ALA A 108 7.82 5.18 -3.28
N LYS A 109 6.97 5.42 -2.27
CA LYS A 109 6.98 6.65 -1.47
C LYS A 109 8.30 6.82 -0.71
N SER A 110 8.86 5.73 -0.18
CA SER A 110 10.13 5.76 0.53
C SER A 110 11.30 6.14 -0.40
N ILE A 111 11.31 5.59 -1.62
CA ILE A 111 12.34 5.92 -2.63
C ILE A 111 12.16 7.35 -3.13
N ALA A 112 10.92 7.80 -3.37
CA ALA A 112 10.62 9.14 -3.84
C ALA A 112 11.08 10.25 -2.87
N ALA A 113 11.16 9.93 -1.58
CA ALA A 113 11.67 10.85 -0.56
C ALA A 113 13.20 10.98 -0.56
N LEU A 114 13.91 10.11 -1.28
CA LEU A 114 15.37 10.12 -1.34
C LEU A 114 15.83 10.93 -2.56
N ASN A 115 16.70 11.91 -2.32
CA ASN A 115 17.35 12.66 -3.38
C ASN A 115 18.85 12.33 -3.38
N HIS A 116 19.25 11.40 -4.24
CA HIS A 116 20.64 10.96 -4.34
C HIS A 116 20.98 10.60 -5.80
N PRO A 117 22.16 10.97 -6.32
CA PRO A 117 22.51 10.77 -7.73
C PRO A 117 22.53 9.29 -8.18
N ASN A 118 22.75 8.36 -7.25
CA ASN A 118 22.75 6.93 -7.52
C ASN A 118 21.41 6.23 -7.24
N ILE A 119 20.39 6.98 -6.81
CA ILE A 119 19.03 6.45 -6.61
C ILE A 119 18.16 6.95 -7.77
N VAL A 120 17.40 6.03 -8.34
CA VAL A 120 16.45 6.32 -9.42
C VAL A 120 15.31 7.17 -8.86
N GLN A 121 15.01 8.29 -9.49
CA GLN A 121 13.88 9.12 -9.09
C GLN A 121 12.55 8.52 -9.56
N ILE A 122 11.55 8.57 -8.70
CA ILE A 122 10.16 8.26 -9.04
C ILE A 122 9.51 9.57 -9.46
N TYR A 123 8.93 9.56 -10.66
CA TYR A 123 8.27 10.73 -11.22
C TYR A 123 6.77 10.75 -10.93
N ASP A 124 6.15 9.56 -10.97
CA ASP A 124 4.71 9.42 -10.83
C ASP A 124 4.33 7.99 -10.48
N TYR A 125 3.12 7.79 -9.99
CA TYR A 125 2.52 6.48 -9.77
C TYR A 125 1.02 6.55 -10.00
N GLY A 126 0.42 5.42 -10.35
CA GLY A 126 -1.01 5.35 -10.61
C GLY A 126 -1.47 3.92 -10.80
N ARG A 127 -2.68 3.79 -11.31
CA ARG A 127 -3.30 2.52 -11.66
C ARG A 127 -3.65 2.50 -13.15
N ALA A 128 -3.29 1.42 -13.82
CA ALA A 128 -3.79 1.08 -15.16
C ALA A 128 -4.85 -0.03 -15.04
N ALA A 129 -5.47 -0.38 -16.15
CA ALA A 129 -6.50 -1.43 -16.19
C ALA A 129 -6.02 -2.78 -15.62
N ASP A 130 -4.75 -3.10 -15.78
CA ASP A 130 -4.11 -4.35 -15.37
C ASP A 130 -3.41 -4.31 -14.01
N GLY A 131 -3.32 -3.14 -13.38
CA GLY A 131 -2.75 -2.99 -12.04
C GLY A 131 -2.02 -1.69 -11.79
N PRO A 132 -1.44 -1.53 -10.59
CA PRO A 132 -0.66 -0.35 -10.23
C PRO A 132 0.68 -0.31 -10.97
N PHE A 133 1.15 0.91 -11.22
CA PHE A 133 2.43 1.17 -11.88
C PHE A 133 3.17 2.35 -11.24
N LEU A 134 4.48 2.42 -11.52
CA LEU A 134 5.38 3.53 -11.18
C LEU A 134 6.07 4.02 -12.44
N ILE A 135 6.18 5.33 -12.58
CA ILE A 135 7.00 5.98 -13.59
C ILE A 135 8.28 6.45 -12.95
N MET A 136 9.40 6.03 -13.50
CA MET A 136 10.72 6.27 -12.91
C MET A 136 11.69 6.85 -13.94
N GLU A 137 12.72 7.48 -13.42
CA GLU A 137 13.85 7.92 -14.21
C GLU A 137 14.47 6.74 -14.98
N TRP A 138 14.70 6.93 -16.29
CA TRP A 138 15.51 6.03 -17.08
C TRP A 138 16.96 6.49 -17.07
N LYS A 139 17.88 5.62 -16.61
CA LYS A 139 19.33 5.83 -16.69
C LYS A 139 19.92 4.75 -17.58
N ALA A 140 20.60 5.15 -18.66
CA ALA A 140 21.22 4.23 -19.61
C ALA A 140 22.42 3.45 -19.04
N ALA A 141 22.92 3.83 -17.87
CA ALA A 141 24.08 3.18 -17.25
C ALA A 141 23.71 1.81 -16.63
N VAL A 142 24.55 0.84 -16.87
CA VAL A 142 24.45 -0.60 -16.57
C VAL A 142 24.15 -0.94 -15.08
N CYS A 143 24.29 0.01 -14.18
CA CYS A 143 24.18 -0.20 -12.73
C CYS A 143 22.75 -0.35 -12.21
N TRP A 144 21.73 0.20 -12.90
CA TRP A 144 20.38 0.18 -12.36
C TRP A 144 19.61 -1.12 -12.64
N ILE A 145 20.00 -1.89 -13.67
CA ILE A 145 19.40 -3.21 -13.91
C ILE A 145 19.69 -4.15 -12.73
N SER A 146 20.86 -4.02 -12.10
CA SER A 146 21.18 -4.73 -10.86
C SER A 146 20.35 -4.23 -9.68
N ALA A 147 20.20 -2.93 -9.52
CA ALA A 147 19.39 -2.36 -8.44
C ALA A 147 17.90 -2.72 -8.56
N VAL A 148 17.35 -2.70 -9.78
CA VAL A 148 15.98 -3.16 -10.04
C VAL A 148 15.84 -4.66 -9.83
N LYS A 149 16.87 -5.47 -10.18
CA LYS A 149 16.88 -6.90 -9.86
C LYS A 149 16.95 -7.15 -8.37
N GLU A 150 17.75 -6.41 -7.61
CA GLU A 150 17.85 -6.55 -6.16
C GLU A 150 16.59 -6.13 -5.43
N LEU A 151 15.92 -5.07 -5.85
CA LEU A 151 14.59 -4.70 -5.38
C LEU A 151 13.52 -5.80 -5.67
N TRP A 152 13.78 -6.64 -6.66
CA TRP A 152 12.91 -7.75 -7.05
C TRP A 152 13.26 -9.06 -6.35
N ILE A 153 14.52 -9.26 -5.97
CA ILE A 153 15.04 -10.51 -5.38
C ILE A 153 14.77 -10.57 -3.87
N TRP A 154 14.54 -9.45 -3.21
CA TRP A 154 14.51 -9.39 -1.75
C TRP A 154 13.23 -9.91 -1.09
N LYS A 155 12.28 -10.51 -1.80
CA LYS A 155 11.20 -11.27 -1.15
C LYS A 155 10.69 -12.44 -1.97
N ARG A 156 11.48 -13.50 -2.01
CA ARG A 156 10.85 -14.82 -1.97
C ARG A 156 10.36 -15.03 -0.54
N PRO A 157 9.06 -15.26 -0.28
CA PRO A 157 8.67 -15.82 0.98
C PRO A 157 9.35 -17.19 1.06
N SER A 158 10.15 -17.41 2.10
CA SER A 158 10.57 -18.75 2.48
C SER A 158 9.31 -19.53 2.78
N ILE A 159 9.09 -20.60 2.07
CA ILE A 159 8.10 -21.64 2.36
C ILE A 159 8.61 -22.42 3.56
#